data_9a95166a2e3c49966a6fd854946c9446
#
_entry.id   9a95166a2e3c49966a6fd854946c9446
#
_cell.length_a   1.000
_cell.length_b   1.000
_cell.length_c   1.000
_cell.angle_alpha   90.00
_cell.angle_beta   90.00
_cell.angle_gamma   90.00
#
_symmetry.space_group_name_H-M   'P 1'
#
loop_
_entity.id
_entity.type
_entity.pdbx_description
1 polymer ?
#
loop_
_entity_poly.entity_id
_entity_poly.type
_entity_poly.pdbx_seq_one_letter_code
_entity_poly.pdbx_strand_id
1 'polypeptide(L)'
;MKSHNCQAITSDPLSRRRLIVGAAFAGGLAASNYAVAAPEAGVSQTAESIHQEPVFKARRERVYEVLADAEEFHKAAQLSAAMQSMSLGNKPTEISREVGGAFTLFGGHIIGRHIELIPSERIVQAWRVVDWNPGVYSIVKFELVEHNSSTKIVFDHTGFPQGKGGHLAAGWSANYWEPLRKYLV
;
A
#
# COMPACT_ATOMS: atom_id res chain seq x y z
N MET A 1 -44.65 17.65 -46.98
CA MET A 1 -45.27 16.36 -47.40
C MET A 1 -44.88 15.29 -46.40
N LYS A 2 -45.92 14.73 -45.76
CA LYS A 2 -46.00 13.46 -45.01
C LYS A 2 -45.02 13.30 -43.82
N SER A 3 -45.40 13.53 -42.57
CA SER A 3 -46.41 12.86 -41.70
C SER A 3 -46.16 11.37 -41.53
N HIS A 4 -45.88 10.96 -40.32
CA HIS A 4 -46.52 9.90 -39.55
C HIS A 4 -45.50 9.49 -38.45
N ASN A 5 -45.83 9.21 -37.30
CA ASN A 5 -46.97 9.18 -36.42
C ASN A 5 -46.50 8.50 -35.14
N CYS A 6 -46.82 9.12 -34.08
CA CYS A 6 -47.03 8.70 -32.73
C CYS A 6 -47.52 7.25 -32.59
N GLN A 7 -47.03 6.52 -31.60
CA GLN A 7 -47.96 5.83 -30.67
C GLN A 7 -47.23 5.35 -29.42
N ALA A 8 -47.66 5.89 -28.32
CA ALA A 8 -47.53 5.34 -26.98
C ALA A 8 -48.50 4.19 -26.80
N ILE A 9 -48.09 3.14 -26.10
CA ILE A 9 -49.04 2.20 -25.51
C ILE A 9 -48.68 1.98 -24.06
N THR A 10 -49.47 2.56 -23.19
CA THR A 10 -49.72 2.20 -21.80
C THR A 10 -50.55 0.92 -21.75
N SER A 11 -50.24 0.02 -20.80
CA SER A 11 -51.27 -0.64 -19.99
C SER A 11 -50.68 -1.62 -18.99
N ASP A 12 -50.78 -1.31 -17.74
CA ASP A 12 -51.09 -2.16 -16.60
C ASP A 12 -52.57 -2.69 -16.76
N PRO A 13 -53.12 -3.60 -15.98
CA PRO A 13 -52.70 -4.28 -14.74
C PRO A 13 -53.24 -5.73 -14.52
N LEU A 14 -52.96 -6.23 -13.33
CA LEU A 14 -53.82 -7.06 -12.46
C LEU A 14 -54.03 -8.58 -12.68
N SER A 15 -53.61 -9.25 -11.62
CA SER A 15 -54.39 -10.25 -10.90
C SER A 15 -54.67 -11.62 -11.56
N ARG A 16 -54.13 -12.63 -10.92
CA ARG A 16 -55.00 -13.77 -10.49
C ARG A 16 -54.27 -14.64 -9.45
N ARG A 17 -54.76 -14.50 -8.22
CA ARG A 17 -54.66 -15.52 -7.18
C ARG A 17 -55.25 -16.83 -7.73
N ARG A 18 -54.53 -17.93 -7.57
CA ARG A 18 -55.18 -19.25 -7.45
C ARG A 18 -54.56 -19.97 -6.24
N LEU A 19 -55.35 -20.02 -5.20
CA LEU A 19 -55.26 -21.00 -4.13
C LEU A 19 -55.46 -22.39 -4.73
N ILE A 20 -54.57 -23.32 -4.46
CA ILE A 20 -54.84 -24.73 -4.49
C ILE A 20 -54.42 -25.28 -3.12
N VAL A 21 -55.45 -25.65 -2.36
CA VAL A 21 -55.34 -26.45 -1.15
C VAL A 21 -55.24 -27.91 -1.60
N GLY A 22 -54.25 -28.61 -1.14
CA GLY A 22 -54.15 -30.06 -1.34
C GLY A 22 -53.25 -30.66 -0.25
N ALA A 23 -53.85 -31.44 0.59
CA ALA A 23 -53.35 -32.01 1.82
C ALA A 23 -52.36 -33.18 1.65
N ALA A 24 -51.46 -33.25 2.58
CA ALA A 24 -50.87 -34.39 3.25
C ALA A 24 -50.26 -35.55 2.43
N PHE A 25 -49.01 -35.90 2.69
CA PHE A 25 -48.65 -37.14 3.37
C PHE A 25 -47.20 -37.07 3.89
N ALA A 26 -47.06 -37.65 5.06
CA ALA A 26 -45.86 -37.75 5.85
C ALA A 26 -44.75 -38.59 5.21
N GLY A 27 -43.52 -38.34 5.63
CA GLY A 27 -42.46 -39.28 5.42
C GLY A 27 -41.08 -38.59 5.45
N GLY A 28 -40.57 -38.37 6.59
CA GLY A 28 -39.26 -38.32 7.17
C GLY A 28 -38.04 -38.31 6.26
N LEU A 29 -37.21 -37.58 6.63
CA LEU A 29 -35.77 -37.56 6.78
C LEU A 29 -35.30 -36.11 6.62
N ALA A 30 -35.25 -35.44 7.75
CA ALA A 30 -34.54 -34.15 7.83
C ALA A 30 -33.05 -34.41 7.59
N ALA A 31 -32.60 -34.32 6.35
CA ALA A 31 -31.19 -34.09 6.07
C ALA A 31 -30.94 -32.64 6.43
N SER A 32 -30.50 -32.42 7.65
CA SER A 32 -29.93 -31.14 8.06
C SER A 32 -28.70 -30.89 7.19
N ASN A 33 -28.88 -30.17 6.11
CA ASN A 33 -27.76 -29.53 5.43
C ASN A 33 -27.17 -28.51 6.39
N TYR A 34 -26.22 -28.94 7.20
CA TYR A 34 -25.29 -28.01 7.79
C TYR A 34 -24.53 -27.40 6.62
N ALA A 35 -24.98 -26.25 6.16
CA ALA A 35 -24.16 -25.37 5.40
C ALA A 35 -22.97 -25.05 6.31
N VAL A 36 -21.85 -25.73 6.08
CA VAL A 36 -20.56 -25.31 6.63
C VAL A 36 -20.34 -23.95 5.98
N ALA A 37 -20.63 -22.91 6.74
CA ALA A 37 -20.24 -21.57 6.35
C ALA A 37 -18.73 -21.64 6.07
N ALA A 38 -18.33 -21.37 4.82
CA ALA A 38 -16.94 -21.16 4.53
C ALA A 38 -16.44 -20.13 5.55
N PRO A 39 -15.25 -20.33 6.15
CA PRO A 39 -14.72 -19.32 7.05
C PRO A 39 -14.70 -18.01 6.25
N GLU A 40 -15.46 -17.03 6.71
CA GLU A 40 -15.33 -15.68 6.22
C GLU A 40 -13.83 -15.39 6.29
N ALA A 41 -13.26 -14.97 5.16
CA ALA A 41 -11.88 -14.52 5.12
C ALA A 41 -11.80 -13.33 6.07
N GLY A 42 -11.55 -13.63 7.35
CA GLY A 42 -11.53 -12.65 8.40
C GLY A 42 -10.51 -11.59 8.02
N VAL A 43 -10.92 -10.35 8.02
CA VAL A 43 -9.98 -9.22 7.99
C VAL A 43 -8.89 -9.55 8.99
N SER A 44 -7.64 -9.66 8.52
CA SER A 44 -6.50 -10.02 9.35
C SER A 44 -6.41 -9.04 10.52
N GLN A 45 -6.75 -9.50 11.72
CA GLN A 45 -6.65 -8.71 12.93
C GLN A 45 -5.21 -8.61 13.47
N THR A 46 -4.26 -9.19 12.75
CA THR A 46 -2.82 -9.19 13.07
C THR A 46 -2.02 -8.39 12.05
N ALA A 47 -2.57 -7.28 11.53
CA ALA A 47 -1.82 -6.36 10.69
C ALA A 47 -0.74 -5.71 11.56
N GLU A 48 0.51 -6.17 11.42
CA GLU A 48 1.65 -5.46 11.98
C GLU A 48 1.80 -4.13 11.25
N SER A 49 2.11 -3.07 11.99
CA SER A 49 2.41 -1.75 11.45
C SER A 49 3.64 -1.18 12.13
N ILE A 50 4.39 -0.38 11.39
CA ILE A 50 5.52 0.39 11.91
C ILE A 50 5.11 1.86 11.83
N HIS A 51 5.27 2.57 12.93
CA HIS A 51 5.13 4.01 13.00
C HIS A 51 6.40 4.61 13.59
N GLN A 52 6.99 5.61 12.92
CA GLN A 52 8.23 6.29 13.36
C GLN A 52 8.14 7.78 13.03
N GLU A 53 8.72 8.64 13.87
CA GLU A 53 8.71 10.08 13.67
C GLU A 53 10.14 10.70 13.72
N PRO A 54 11.02 10.37 12.77
CA PRO A 54 12.36 10.96 12.73
C PRO A 54 12.32 12.45 12.39
N VAL A 55 13.23 13.23 13.02
CA VAL A 55 13.40 14.65 12.75
C VAL A 55 14.76 14.90 12.10
N PHE A 56 14.77 15.76 11.09
CA PHE A 56 15.94 16.15 10.29
C PHE A 56 16.15 17.65 10.32
N LYS A 57 17.40 18.10 10.48
CA LYS A 57 17.77 19.53 10.49
C LYS A 57 17.87 20.09 9.06
N ALA A 58 16.81 19.95 8.30
CA ALA A 58 16.69 20.40 6.93
C ALA A 58 15.25 20.82 6.63
N ARG A 59 15.03 21.66 5.61
CA ARG A 59 13.70 22.04 5.14
C ARG A 59 13.01 20.86 4.44
N ARG A 60 11.71 20.87 4.38
CA ARG A 60 10.88 19.83 3.75
C ARG A 60 11.27 19.56 2.30
N GLU A 61 11.55 20.62 1.55
CA GLU A 61 11.95 20.53 0.15
C GLU A 61 13.22 19.67 0.00
N ARG A 62 14.21 19.92 0.87
CA ARG A 62 15.48 19.19 0.83
C ARG A 62 15.31 17.74 1.26
N VAL A 63 14.52 17.47 2.29
CA VAL A 63 14.21 16.10 2.74
C VAL A 63 13.46 15.34 1.66
N TYR A 64 12.46 15.98 1.03
CA TYR A 64 11.71 15.40 -0.07
C TYR A 64 12.61 15.07 -1.26
N GLU A 65 13.47 15.98 -1.65
CA GLU A 65 14.41 15.81 -2.76
C GLU A 65 15.29 14.58 -2.55
N VAL A 66 15.87 14.41 -1.37
CA VAL A 66 16.71 13.24 -1.06
C VAL A 66 15.92 11.93 -1.13
N LEU A 67 14.65 11.94 -0.80
CA LEU A 67 13.80 10.73 -0.85
C LEU A 67 13.26 10.44 -2.26
N ALA A 68 13.14 11.46 -3.12
CA ALA A 68 12.48 11.36 -4.42
C ALA A 68 13.44 11.44 -5.62
N ASP A 69 14.71 11.75 -5.41
CA ASP A 69 15.73 11.82 -6.44
C ASP A 69 16.71 10.66 -6.32
N ALA A 70 17.01 10.00 -7.45
CA ALA A 70 17.85 8.79 -7.46
C ALA A 70 19.30 9.06 -7.05
N GLU A 71 19.88 10.18 -7.50
CA GLU A 71 21.28 10.53 -7.21
C GLU A 71 21.44 10.95 -5.75
N GLU A 72 20.53 11.79 -5.25
CA GLU A 72 20.53 12.26 -3.88
C GLU A 72 20.27 11.12 -2.88
N PHE A 73 19.30 10.25 -3.18
CA PHE A 73 19.06 9.06 -2.37
C PHE A 73 20.28 8.13 -2.37
N HIS A 74 20.89 7.90 -3.53
CA HIS A 74 22.09 7.07 -3.64
C HIS A 74 23.24 7.58 -2.75
N LYS A 75 23.53 8.88 -2.81
CA LYS A 75 24.55 9.52 -1.97
C LYS A 75 24.28 9.32 -0.48
N ALA A 76 23.03 9.55 -0.06
CA ALA A 76 22.63 9.33 1.32
C ALA A 76 22.74 7.84 1.72
N ALA A 77 22.26 6.92 0.89
CA ALA A 77 22.24 5.48 1.15
C ALA A 77 23.68 4.91 1.31
N GLN A 78 24.69 5.46 0.62
CA GLN A 78 26.09 5.04 0.79
C GLN A 78 26.60 5.21 2.24
N LEU A 79 25.96 6.06 3.04
CA LEU A 79 26.27 6.25 4.45
C LEU A 79 25.61 5.21 5.37
N SER A 80 24.83 4.28 4.82
CA SER A 80 24.18 3.23 5.59
C SER A 80 25.13 2.06 5.88
N ALA A 81 24.90 1.43 7.04
CA ALA A 81 25.64 0.23 7.41
C ALA A 81 25.43 -0.93 6.42
N ALA A 82 24.21 -1.06 5.87
CA ALA A 82 23.89 -2.08 4.90
C ALA A 82 24.70 -1.95 3.60
N MET A 83 24.83 -0.74 3.07
CA MET A 83 25.64 -0.49 1.87
C MET A 83 27.12 -0.69 2.10
N GLN A 84 27.60 -0.48 3.35
CA GLN A 84 29.01 -0.64 3.70
C GLN A 84 29.42 -2.08 4.03
N SER A 85 28.48 -2.91 4.51
CA SER A 85 28.78 -4.24 5.07
C SER A 85 28.10 -5.41 4.37
N MET A 86 27.05 -5.18 3.60
CA MET A 86 26.30 -6.24 2.93
C MET A 86 26.71 -6.34 1.46
N SER A 87 26.85 -7.57 0.96
CA SER A 87 26.91 -7.85 -0.48
C SER A 87 25.51 -7.65 -1.08
N LEU A 88 25.04 -6.41 -1.11
CA LEU A 88 23.84 -6.04 -1.82
C LEU A 88 24.10 -6.17 -3.32
N GLY A 89 23.06 -6.39 -4.10
CA GLY A 89 23.15 -6.44 -5.56
C GLY A 89 23.79 -5.16 -6.12
N ASN A 90 24.16 -5.20 -7.38
CA ASN A 90 24.83 -4.09 -8.07
C ASN A 90 23.91 -3.27 -8.98
N LYS A 91 22.60 -3.42 -8.84
CA LYS A 91 21.65 -2.61 -9.61
C LYS A 91 21.77 -1.14 -9.22
N PRO A 92 21.74 -0.22 -10.18
CA PRO A 92 21.75 1.20 -9.87
C PRO A 92 20.52 1.60 -9.04
N THR A 93 20.68 2.64 -8.26
CA THR A 93 19.55 3.32 -7.64
C THR A 93 18.77 4.02 -8.73
N GLU A 94 17.50 3.71 -8.84
CA GLU A 94 16.57 4.33 -9.80
C GLU A 94 15.32 4.78 -9.06
N ILE A 95 14.89 6.00 -9.28
CA ILE A 95 13.66 6.56 -8.70
C ILE A 95 12.98 7.36 -9.79
N SER A 96 11.83 6.92 -10.25
CA SER A 96 10.96 7.73 -11.13
C SER A 96 10.34 8.86 -10.31
N ARG A 97 10.27 10.05 -10.90
CA ARG A 97 9.61 11.22 -10.28
C ARG A 97 8.12 11.33 -10.64
N GLU A 98 7.53 10.26 -11.13
CA GLU A 98 6.14 10.21 -11.58
C GLU A 98 5.31 9.28 -10.71
N VAL A 99 4.04 9.61 -10.50
CA VAL A 99 3.06 8.70 -9.89
C VAL A 99 2.90 7.46 -10.77
N GLY A 100 2.92 6.28 -10.17
CA GLY A 100 2.96 4.98 -10.88
C GLY A 100 4.36 4.56 -11.33
N GLY A 101 5.34 5.46 -11.30
CA GLY A 101 6.71 5.18 -11.65
C GLY A 101 7.42 4.24 -10.69
N ALA A 102 8.35 3.45 -11.21
CA ALA A 102 9.09 2.46 -10.42
C ALA A 102 10.28 3.07 -9.68
N PHE A 103 10.71 2.40 -8.63
CA PHE A 103 11.99 2.65 -7.99
C PHE A 103 12.73 1.35 -7.66
N THR A 104 14.07 1.43 -7.63
CA THR A 104 15.01 0.37 -7.27
C THR A 104 16.06 0.97 -6.33
N LEU A 105 16.17 0.42 -5.12
CA LEU A 105 17.05 0.94 -4.06
C LEU A 105 17.96 -0.16 -3.53
N PHE A 106 19.08 0.24 -2.90
CA PHE A 106 20.02 -0.67 -2.22
C PHE A 106 20.45 -1.84 -3.10
N GLY A 107 21.00 -1.55 -4.29
CA GLY A 107 21.47 -2.59 -5.19
C GLY A 107 20.40 -3.51 -5.76
N GLY A 108 19.13 -3.14 -5.67
CA GLY A 108 17.98 -3.94 -6.10
C GLY A 108 17.34 -4.76 -4.98
N HIS A 109 17.79 -4.59 -3.74
CA HIS A 109 17.18 -5.27 -2.59
C HIS A 109 15.78 -4.78 -2.30
N ILE A 110 15.52 -3.49 -2.51
CA ILE A 110 14.21 -2.87 -2.37
C ILE A 110 13.72 -2.41 -3.73
N ILE A 111 12.48 -2.75 -4.04
CA ILE A 111 11.81 -2.33 -5.27
C ILE A 111 10.38 -1.89 -4.98
N GLY A 112 9.82 -1.06 -5.86
CA GLY A 112 8.44 -0.61 -5.70
C GLY A 112 7.97 0.34 -6.77
N ARG A 113 6.84 1.00 -6.47
CA ARG A 113 6.24 2.05 -7.30
C ARG A 113 5.67 3.16 -6.42
N HIS A 114 5.71 4.37 -6.92
CA HIS A 114 5.03 5.49 -6.29
C HIS A 114 3.52 5.39 -6.48
N ILE A 115 2.78 5.47 -5.39
CA ILE A 115 1.31 5.57 -5.39
C ILE A 115 0.90 7.04 -5.41
N GLU A 116 1.62 7.85 -4.64
CA GLU A 116 1.37 9.28 -4.54
C GLU A 116 2.70 10.03 -4.36
N LEU A 117 2.81 11.18 -5.02
CA LEU A 117 3.91 12.13 -4.87
C LEU A 117 3.31 13.53 -4.77
N ILE A 118 3.35 14.12 -3.58
CA ILE A 118 3.01 15.52 -3.34
C ILE A 118 4.31 16.22 -2.95
N PRO A 119 4.87 17.06 -3.84
CA PRO A 119 6.17 17.69 -3.63
C PRO A 119 6.28 18.38 -2.26
N SER A 120 7.34 18.07 -1.55
CA SER A 120 7.66 18.60 -0.22
C SER A 120 6.67 18.25 0.90
N GLU A 121 5.65 17.44 0.62
CA GLU A 121 4.62 17.11 1.60
C GLU A 121 4.48 15.61 1.87
N ARG A 122 4.34 14.80 0.80
CA ARG A 122 4.04 13.38 0.99
C ARG A 122 4.55 12.49 -0.13
N ILE A 123 5.04 11.31 0.26
CA ILE A 123 5.38 10.20 -0.65
C ILE A 123 4.64 8.97 -0.15
N VAL A 124 3.88 8.30 -1.03
CA VAL A 124 3.27 6.99 -0.74
C VAL A 124 3.76 5.99 -1.77
N GLN A 125 4.17 4.82 -1.30
CA GLN A 125 4.80 3.80 -2.13
C GLN A 125 4.16 2.42 -1.92
N ALA A 126 3.95 1.67 -3.00
CA ALA A 126 3.91 0.23 -2.96
C ALA A 126 5.37 -0.26 -2.91
N TRP A 127 5.76 -0.89 -1.80
CA TRP A 127 7.14 -1.17 -1.43
C TRP A 127 7.32 -2.67 -1.13
N ARG A 128 8.44 -3.26 -1.49
CA ARG A 128 8.77 -4.62 -1.11
C ARG A 128 10.26 -4.88 -1.03
N VAL A 129 10.64 -5.84 -0.18
CA VAL A 129 11.92 -6.52 -0.27
C VAL A 129 11.85 -7.53 -1.43
N VAL A 130 12.90 -7.63 -2.23
CA VAL A 130 12.94 -8.51 -3.41
C VAL A 130 12.71 -9.99 -3.06
N ASP A 131 13.12 -10.42 -1.86
CA ASP A 131 13.00 -11.80 -1.38
C ASP A 131 11.59 -12.18 -0.89
N TRP A 132 10.64 -11.24 -0.87
CA TRP A 132 9.27 -11.58 -0.55
C TRP A 132 8.62 -12.36 -1.68
N ASN A 133 7.59 -13.16 -1.38
CA ASN A 133 6.85 -13.89 -2.39
C ASN A 133 6.39 -12.95 -3.52
N PRO A 134 6.41 -13.41 -4.77
CA PRO A 134 5.97 -12.62 -5.92
C PRO A 134 4.58 -12.01 -5.69
N GLY A 135 4.42 -10.72 -6.01
CA GLY A 135 3.14 -10.01 -5.85
C GLY A 135 2.86 -9.47 -4.43
N VAL A 136 3.66 -9.82 -3.43
CA VAL A 136 3.52 -9.26 -2.08
C VAL A 136 4.16 -7.88 -2.03
N TYR A 137 3.35 -6.88 -1.72
CA TYR A 137 3.75 -5.49 -1.49
C TYR A 137 3.18 -4.98 -0.18
N SER A 138 3.87 -4.06 0.42
CA SER A 138 3.41 -3.26 1.56
C SER A 138 3.20 -1.81 1.13
N ILE A 139 2.60 -1.03 2.02
CA ILE A 139 2.41 0.41 1.82
C ILE A 139 3.31 1.16 2.77
N VAL A 140 4.10 2.04 2.21
CA VAL A 140 4.97 2.96 2.94
C VAL A 140 4.50 4.39 2.68
N LYS A 141 4.33 5.15 3.75
CA LYS A 141 3.95 6.57 3.69
C LYS A 141 4.99 7.42 4.44
N PHE A 142 5.49 8.44 3.76
CA PHE A 142 6.27 9.52 4.35
C PHE A 142 5.43 10.79 4.28
N GLU A 143 5.10 11.37 5.40
CA GLU A 143 4.46 12.68 5.51
C GLU A 143 5.45 13.65 6.13
N LEU A 144 5.79 14.70 5.40
CA LEU A 144 6.82 15.66 5.77
C LEU A 144 6.16 16.86 6.44
N VAL A 145 6.34 16.99 7.73
CA VAL A 145 5.76 18.06 8.54
C VAL A 145 6.85 19.05 8.94
N GLU A 146 6.59 20.32 8.71
CA GLU A 146 7.48 21.39 9.18
C GLU A 146 7.52 21.40 10.70
N HIS A 147 8.73 21.43 11.25
CA HIS A 147 8.96 21.42 12.69
C HIS A 147 10.04 22.47 13.04
N ASN A 148 9.63 23.70 13.28
CA ASN A 148 10.52 24.85 13.40
C ASN A 148 11.38 25.01 12.13
N SER A 149 12.71 25.02 12.28
CA SER A 149 13.67 25.04 11.13
C SER A 149 14.07 23.64 10.65
N SER A 150 13.34 22.61 11.06
CA SER A 150 13.60 21.19 10.81
C SER A 150 12.37 20.55 10.14
N THR A 151 12.52 19.32 9.68
CA THR A 151 11.41 18.51 9.15
C THR A 151 11.24 17.27 9.99
N LYS A 152 10.04 17.03 10.45
CA LYS A 152 9.61 15.75 11.00
C LYS A 152 8.96 14.93 9.89
N ILE A 153 9.38 13.68 9.73
CA ILE A 153 8.68 12.72 8.90
C ILE A 153 7.74 11.93 9.80
N VAL A 154 6.44 11.97 9.51
CA VAL A 154 5.47 11.01 10.07
C VAL A 154 5.46 9.82 9.11
N PHE A 155 6.06 8.74 9.57
CA PHE A 155 6.31 7.55 8.77
C PHE A 155 5.41 6.39 9.21
N ASP A 156 4.71 5.81 8.25
CA ASP A 156 3.92 4.61 8.45
C ASP A 156 4.30 3.55 7.42
N HIS A 157 4.47 2.30 7.86
CA HIS A 157 4.68 1.13 7.02
C HIS A 157 3.71 0.02 7.42
N THR A 158 2.85 -0.39 6.50
CA THR A 158 1.76 -1.33 6.76
C THR A 158 1.67 -2.42 5.69
N GLY A 159 1.06 -3.55 6.01
CA GLY A 159 0.77 -4.61 5.05
C GLY A 159 1.98 -5.46 4.64
N PHE A 160 3.08 -5.42 5.36
CA PHE A 160 4.22 -6.31 5.15
C PHE A 160 3.95 -7.71 5.72
N PRO A 161 4.74 -8.75 5.31
CA PRO A 161 4.59 -10.11 5.81
C PRO A 161 4.71 -10.19 7.34
N GLN A 162 3.83 -10.97 7.96
CA GLN A 162 3.78 -11.18 9.40
C GLN A 162 5.14 -11.62 9.98
N GLY A 163 5.48 -11.14 11.16
CA GLY A 163 6.74 -11.44 11.84
C GLY A 163 7.94 -10.62 11.34
N LYS A 164 7.76 -9.74 10.35
CA LYS A 164 8.84 -8.92 9.80
C LYS A 164 8.97 -7.54 10.47
N GLY A 165 8.00 -7.13 11.29
CA GLY A 165 7.90 -5.76 11.84
C GLY A 165 9.17 -5.30 12.55
N GLY A 166 9.71 -6.07 13.48
CA GLY A 166 10.93 -5.70 14.22
C GLY A 166 12.17 -5.53 13.32
N HIS A 167 12.36 -6.45 12.36
CA HIS A 167 13.47 -6.37 11.41
C HIS A 167 13.34 -5.15 10.48
N LEU A 168 12.15 -4.90 9.95
CA LEU A 168 11.90 -3.76 9.08
C LEU A 168 12.03 -2.44 9.84
N ALA A 169 11.53 -2.34 11.07
CA ALA A 169 11.67 -1.13 11.89
C ALA A 169 13.13 -0.78 12.17
N ALA A 170 13.95 -1.78 12.50
CA ALA A 170 15.40 -1.61 12.64
C ALA A 170 16.07 -1.23 11.32
N GLY A 171 15.64 -1.84 10.22
CA GLY A 171 16.12 -1.53 8.86
C GLY A 171 15.84 -0.08 8.46
N TRP A 172 14.65 0.45 8.74
CA TRP A 172 14.32 1.87 8.52
C TRP A 172 15.26 2.79 9.30
N SER A 173 15.51 2.50 10.57
CA SER A 173 16.41 3.30 11.38
C SER A 173 17.84 3.29 10.84
N ALA A 174 18.41 2.12 10.59
CA ALA A 174 19.81 1.95 10.22
C ALA A 174 20.12 2.36 8.77
N ASN A 175 19.18 2.18 7.84
CA ASN A 175 19.44 2.35 6.41
C ASN A 175 18.78 3.59 5.78
N TYR A 176 17.80 4.21 6.48
CA TYR A 176 17.17 5.45 6.03
C TYR A 176 17.44 6.59 7.01
N TRP A 177 17.02 6.47 8.27
CA TRP A 177 17.06 7.63 9.18
C TRP A 177 18.45 8.05 9.58
N GLU A 178 19.32 7.12 9.92
CA GLU A 178 20.71 7.46 10.28
C GLU A 178 21.53 8.01 9.10
N PRO A 179 21.50 7.40 7.90
CA PRO A 179 22.13 7.97 6.73
C PRO A 179 21.59 9.35 6.35
N LEU A 180 20.28 9.53 6.37
CA LEU A 180 19.65 10.82 6.09
C LEU A 180 20.07 11.91 7.07
N ARG A 181 20.17 11.59 8.38
CA ARG A 181 20.68 12.54 9.37
C ARG A 181 22.12 12.97 9.09
N LYS A 182 22.97 12.05 8.63
CA LYS A 182 24.36 12.35 8.28
C LYS A 182 24.47 13.17 7.00
N TYR A 183 23.56 12.93 6.06
CA TYR A 183 23.59 13.58 4.74
C TYR A 183 22.97 14.97 4.73
N LEU A 184 21.98 15.21 5.58
CA LEU A 184 21.22 16.47 5.67
C LEU A 184 21.75 17.48 6.70
N VAL A 185 23.03 17.37 7.05
CA VAL A 185 23.70 18.31 8.02
C VAL A 185 24.11 19.58 7.30
#